data_c0e19a4138ab0ea0f8431620a9b842d2
#
_entry.id   c0e19a4138ab0ea0f8431620a9b842d2
#
_cell.length_a   1.000
_cell.length_b   1.000
_cell.length_c   1.000
_cell.angle_alpha   90.00
_cell.angle_beta   90.00
_cell.angle_gamma   90.00
#
_symmetry.space_group_name_H-M   'P 1'
#
loop_
_entity.id
_entity.type
_entity.pdbx_description
1 polymer ?
#
loop_
_entity_poly.entity_id
_entity_poly.type
_entity_poly.pdbx_seq_one_letter_code
_entity_poly.pdbx_strand_id
1 'polypeptide(L)'
;MSDILAQIATNTESSKNPGNSVLSECVRAIMGIEATQGLRVLGINILSKFLMNRDNNVRYCGLQALQQVVDIDYNAVKRHQTTITDCLKDHDLVIKKKALDLLYKITNQSNVKSIVKELINFLLSADNEFKKELSNKICMAVEKYAPNKKWHVDTVIKVLTLSEGHVREDFISQLITVIATTPDLHQYAVTKAYYAMKDNLNQIGIVQLGVWLVGEFGEMLVNGSAKDPDGNPIVVDEEEIMEVYEKILEEHNRKGERSDTIICWALTALSKLTIRLKTIHKKVRAIIEQYTDHMNVEIQQRACEFLQLLDKDWD
;
A
#
# COMPACT_ATOMS: atom_id res chain seq x y z
N MET A 1 -41.96 11.01 -18.72
CA MET A 1 -40.63 10.47 -19.09
C MET A 1 -40.20 9.30 -18.18
N SER A 2 -40.29 9.45 -16.87
CA SER A 2 -39.91 8.38 -15.89
C SER A 2 -40.61 7.05 -16.13
N ASP A 3 -41.91 7.05 -16.40
CA ASP A 3 -42.70 5.83 -16.64
C ASP A 3 -42.28 5.12 -17.93
N ILE A 4 -41.95 5.87 -18.99
CA ILE A 4 -41.48 5.32 -20.25
C ILE A 4 -40.11 4.67 -20.05
N LEU A 5 -39.20 5.36 -19.33
CA LEU A 5 -37.87 4.80 -19.03
C LEU A 5 -37.98 3.55 -18.14
N ALA A 6 -38.89 3.52 -17.18
CA ALA A 6 -39.15 2.33 -16.36
C ALA A 6 -39.66 1.15 -17.20
N GLN A 7 -40.59 1.40 -18.16
CA GLN A 7 -41.07 0.36 -19.07
C GLN A 7 -40.01 -0.14 -20.00
N ILE A 8 -39.15 0.72 -20.55
CA ILE A 8 -38.01 0.30 -21.39
C ILE A 8 -37.04 -0.53 -20.56
N ALA A 9 -36.69 -0.08 -19.36
CA ALA A 9 -35.76 -0.76 -18.47
C ALA A 9 -36.24 -2.17 -18.03
N THR A 10 -37.56 -2.36 -17.89
CA THR A 10 -38.14 -3.64 -17.48
C THR A 10 -38.42 -4.60 -18.62
N ASN A 11 -38.79 -4.10 -19.79
CA ASN A 11 -39.21 -4.92 -20.94
C ASN A 11 -38.08 -5.24 -21.92
N THR A 12 -36.91 -4.60 -21.80
CA THR A 12 -35.78 -4.85 -22.71
C THR A 12 -34.96 -6.04 -22.20
N GLU A 13 -34.78 -7.05 -23.06
CA GLU A 13 -33.94 -8.21 -22.77
C GLU A 13 -32.46 -7.87 -22.88
N SER A 14 -31.67 -8.25 -21.84
CA SER A 14 -30.20 -8.09 -21.82
C SER A 14 -29.42 -9.27 -22.43
N SER A 15 -30.14 -10.16 -23.16
CA SER A 15 -29.53 -11.35 -23.77
C SER A 15 -28.74 -11.08 -25.05
N LYS A 16 -29.00 -9.96 -25.73
CA LYS A 16 -28.40 -9.55 -27.00
C LYS A 16 -27.78 -8.16 -26.91
N ASN A 17 -26.72 -7.93 -27.70
CA ASN A 17 -26.03 -6.64 -27.74
C ASN A 17 -26.92 -5.42 -28.01
N PRO A 18 -27.91 -5.46 -28.92
CA PRO A 18 -28.83 -4.34 -29.10
C PRO A 18 -29.64 -4.02 -27.84
N GLY A 19 -30.08 -5.04 -27.09
CA GLY A 19 -30.77 -4.85 -25.81
C GLY A 19 -29.88 -4.22 -24.76
N ASN A 20 -28.61 -4.67 -24.66
CA ASN A 20 -27.64 -4.07 -23.74
C ASN A 20 -27.36 -2.60 -24.08
N SER A 21 -27.28 -2.25 -25.38
CA SER A 21 -27.09 -0.86 -25.82
C SER A 21 -28.28 0.02 -25.45
N VAL A 22 -29.50 -0.46 -25.66
CA VAL A 22 -30.73 0.25 -25.27
C VAL A 22 -30.79 0.45 -23.74
N LEU A 23 -30.49 -0.60 -22.98
CA LEU A 23 -30.47 -0.53 -21.51
C LEU A 23 -29.39 0.44 -21.00
N SER A 24 -28.20 0.46 -21.61
CA SER A 24 -27.12 1.38 -21.25
C SER A 24 -27.56 2.84 -21.43
N GLU A 25 -28.16 3.18 -22.58
CA GLU A 25 -28.66 4.52 -22.87
C GLU A 25 -29.86 4.89 -21.97
N CYS A 26 -30.74 3.93 -21.71
CA CYS A 26 -31.85 4.12 -20.79
C CYS A 26 -31.35 4.47 -19.38
N VAL A 27 -30.35 3.74 -18.86
CA VAL A 27 -29.77 4.05 -17.55
C VAL A 27 -29.08 5.42 -17.57
N ARG A 28 -28.34 5.77 -18.63
CA ARG A 28 -27.72 7.08 -18.76
C ARG A 28 -28.78 8.20 -18.73
N ALA A 29 -29.90 8.01 -19.42
CA ALA A 29 -31.02 8.94 -19.39
C ALA A 29 -31.65 9.05 -18.00
N ILE A 30 -31.85 7.91 -17.29
CA ILE A 30 -32.35 7.89 -15.90
C ILE A 30 -31.46 8.69 -14.96
N MET A 31 -30.14 8.57 -15.11
CA MET A 31 -29.18 9.29 -14.25
C MET A 31 -29.05 10.77 -14.61
N GLY A 32 -29.38 11.14 -15.86
CA GLY A 32 -29.35 12.54 -16.33
C GLY A 32 -30.58 13.36 -15.99
N ILE A 33 -31.67 12.73 -15.51
CA ILE A 33 -32.91 13.42 -15.15
C ILE A 33 -33.11 13.42 -13.62
N GLU A 34 -33.99 14.25 -13.11
CA GLU A 34 -34.45 14.19 -11.73
C GLU A 34 -35.38 12.98 -11.52
N ALA A 35 -34.83 11.78 -11.59
CA ALA A 35 -35.56 10.54 -11.44
C ALA A 35 -35.89 10.26 -9.97
N THR A 36 -36.99 9.53 -9.74
CA THR A 36 -37.33 9.01 -8.41
C THR A 36 -36.27 8.01 -7.95
N GLN A 37 -36.10 7.88 -6.63
CA GLN A 37 -35.12 6.96 -6.07
C GLN A 37 -35.31 5.52 -6.55
N GLY A 38 -36.58 5.06 -6.68
CA GLY A 38 -36.88 3.70 -7.20
C GLY A 38 -36.38 3.49 -8.63
N LEU A 39 -36.53 4.49 -9.49
CA LEU A 39 -36.06 4.41 -10.88
C LEU A 39 -34.52 4.43 -10.96
N ARG A 40 -33.85 5.20 -10.12
CA ARG A 40 -32.37 5.18 -10.01
C ARG A 40 -31.85 3.82 -9.56
N VAL A 41 -32.48 3.24 -8.53
CA VAL A 41 -32.12 1.89 -8.05
C VAL A 41 -32.33 0.83 -9.15
N LEU A 42 -33.42 0.93 -9.93
CA LEU A 42 -33.65 0.04 -11.09
C LEU A 42 -32.49 0.17 -12.11
N GLY A 43 -32.09 1.38 -12.45
CA GLY A 43 -30.95 1.64 -13.34
C GLY A 43 -29.64 1.02 -12.84
N ILE A 44 -29.33 1.21 -11.55
CA ILE A 44 -28.13 0.65 -10.93
C ILE A 44 -28.17 -0.87 -10.89
N ASN A 45 -29.33 -1.49 -10.65
CA ASN A 45 -29.48 -2.93 -10.70
C ASN A 45 -29.23 -3.49 -12.12
N ILE A 46 -29.60 -2.75 -13.18
CA ILE A 46 -29.30 -3.12 -14.56
C ILE A 46 -27.79 -3.08 -14.80
N LEU A 47 -27.11 -2.00 -14.34
CA LEU A 47 -25.64 -1.92 -14.45
C LEU A 47 -24.96 -3.04 -13.69
N SER A 48 -25.46 -3.41 -12.52
CA SER A 48 -24.93 -4.55 -11.77
C SER A 48 -25.08 -5.88 -12.53
N LYS A 49 -26.19 -6.08 -13.26
CA LYS A 49 -26.34 -7.26 -14.14
C LYS A 49 -25.34 -7.24 -15.28
N PHE A 50 -24.94 -6.05 -15.80
CA PHE A 50 -23.89 -5.96 -16.82
C PHE A 50 -22.56 -6.50 -16.33
N LEU A 51 -22.23 -6.33 -15.03
CA LEU A 51 -20.98 -6.85 -14.46
C LEU A 51 -20.91 -8.39 -14.50
N MET A 52 -22.04 -9.07 -14.55
CA MET A 52 -22.13 -10.53 -14.64
C MET A 52 -22.20 -11.03 -16.10
N ASN A 53 -22.14 -10.14 -17.09
CA ASN A 53 -22.22 -10.52 -18.49
C ASN A 53 -20.95 -11.26 -18.94
N ARG A 54 -21.08 -12.19 -19.91
CA ARG A 54 -19.95 -12.91 -20.49
C ARG A 54 -19.06 -12.03 -21.38
N ASP A 55 -19.64 -10.98 -21.98
CA ASP A 55 -18.93 -10.04 -22.85
C ASP A 55 -18.16 -9.01 -22.02
N ASN A 56 -16.85 -8.93 -22.23
CA ASN A 56 -15.95 -7.97 -21.56
C ASN A 56 -16.38 -6.53 -21.82
N ASN A 57 -16.86 -6.21 -23.03
CA ASN A 57 -17.28 -4.85 -23.37
C ASN A 57 -18.49 -4.42 -22.53
N VAL A 58 -19.45 -5.35 -22.32
CA VAL A 58 -20.62 -5.06 -21.50
C VAL A 58 -20.22 -4.86 -20.04
N ARG A 59 -19.31 -5.69 -19.51
CA ARG A 59 -18.77 -5.51 -18.14
C ARG A 59 -18.05 -4.16 -18.00
N TYR A 60 -17.22 -3.81 -18.98
CA TYR A 60 -16.53 -2.53 -19.00
C TYR A 60 -17.49 -1.35 -18.98
N CYS A 61 -18.49 -1.36 -19.87
CA CYS A 61 -19.53 -0.31 -19.91
C CYS A 61 -20.30 -0.23 -18.57
N GLY A 62 -20.61 -1.38 -17.94
CA GLY A 62 -21.25 -1.41 -16.63
C GLY A 62 -20.41 -0.75 -15.54
N LEU A 63 -19.11 -1.07 -15.45
CA LEU A 63 -18.17 -0.46 -14.50
C LEU A 63 -18.01 1.04 -14.74
N GLN A 64 -17.86 1.45 -16.00
CA GLN A 64 -17.72 2.86 -16.37
C GLN A 64 -18.98 3.68 -16.01
N ALA A 65 -20.16 3.13 -16.29
CA ALA A 65 -21.41 3.79 -15.94
C ALA A 65 -21.60 3.85 -14.42
N LEU A 66 -21.30 2.79 -13.66
CA LEU A 66 -21.34 2.81 -12.20
C LEU A 66 -20.37 3.85 -11.62
N GLN A 67 -19.20 4.02 -12.20
CA GLN A 67 -18.23 5.03 -11.76
C GLN A 67 -18.76 6.47 -11.88
N GLN A 68 -19.61 6.74 -12.88
CA GLN A 68 -20.28 8.03 -13.05
C GLN A 68 -21.45 8.20 -12.06
N VAL A 69 -22.16 7.11 -11.78
CA VAL A 69 -23.35 7.09 -10.91
C VAL A 69 -23.00 7.21 -9.44
N VAL A 70 -21.79 6.83 -9.00
CA VAL A 70 -21.36 6.94 -7.58
C VAL A 70 -21.58 8.34 -7.02
N ASP A 71 -21.33 9.38 -7.81
CA ASP A 71 -21.46 10.77 -7.39
C ASP A 71 -22.94 11.19 -7.22
N ILE A 72 -23.88 10.46 -7.85
CA ILE A 72 -25.33 10.74 -7.82
C ILE A 72 -25.99 9.95 -6.69
N ASP A 73 -25.72 8.64 -6.60
CA ASP A 73 -26.28 7.75 -5.57
C ASP A 73 -25.25 6.74 -5.07
N TYR A 74 -24.42 7.21 -4.15
CA TYR A 74 -23.39 6.41 -3.49
C TYR A 74 -23.94 5.13 -2.82
N ASN A 75 -25.06 5.25 -2.09
CA ASN A 75 -25.59 4.15 -1.30
C ASN A 75 -26.15 3.01 -2.18
N ALA A 76 -26.74 3.35 -3.31
CA ALA A 76 -27.23 2.35 -4.23
C ALA A 76 -26.07 1.58 -4.91
N VAL A 77 -24.98 2.27 -5.29
CA VAL A 77 -23.78 1.59 -5.84
C VAL A 77 -23.07 0.75 -4.80
N LYS A 78 -22.96 1.23 -3.55
CA LYS A 78 -22.33 0.49 -2.44
C LYS A 78 -22.98 -0.88 -2.19
N ARG A 79 -24.27 -1.05 -2.43
CA ARG A 79 -24.95 -2.35 -2.29
C ARG A 79 -24.39 -3.43 -3.22
N HIS A 80 -23.76 -3.03 -4.33
CA HIS A 80 -23.17 -3.94 -5.30
C HIS A 80 -21.65 -4.10 -5.11
N GLN A 81 -21.10 -3.70 -3.95
CA GLN A 81 -19.67 -3.78 -3.64
C GLN A 81 -19.10 -5.18 -3.89
N THR A 82 -19.80 -6.24 -3.48
CA THR A 82 -19.35 -7.63 -3.66
C THR A 82 -19.22 -8.00 -5.14
N THR A 83 -20.20 -7.64 -5.97
CA THR A 83 -20.16 -7.86 -7.42
C THR A 83 -19.02 -7.09 -8.09
N ILE A 84 -18.76 -5.86 -7.65
CA ILE A 84 -17.65 -5.04 -8.14
C ILE A 84 -16.32 -5.67 -7.72
N THR A 85 -16.20 -6.17 -6.48
CA THR A 85 -15.01 -6.87 -6.00
C THR A 85 -14.74 -8.15 -6.78
N ASP A 86 -15.77 -8.88 -7.18
CA ASP A 86 -15.60 -10.08 -8.01
C ASP A 86 -15.03 -9.78 -9.40
N CYS A 87 -15.24 -8.56 -9.93
CA CYS A 87 -14.58 -8.11 -11.17
C CYS A 87 -13.05 -7.99 -11.06
N LEU A 88 -12.47 -7.93 -9.85
CA LEU A 88 -11.01 -8.00 -9.66
C LEU A 88 -10.44 -9.38 -10.02
N LYS A 89 -11.27 -10.43 -10.03
CA LYS A 89 -10.91 -11.80 -10.41
C LYS A 89 -10.98 -12.05 -11.92
N ASP A 90 -11.37 -11.04 -12.68
CA ASP A 90 -11.49 -11.15 -14.14
C ASP A 90 -10.14 -11.48 -14.78
N HIS A 91 -10.16 -12.13 -15.95
CA HIS A 91 -8.94 -12.39 -16.73
C HIS A 91 -8.42 -11.12 -17.41
N ASP A 92 -9.34 -10.20 -17.74
CA ASP A 92 -9.02 -8.94 -18.43
C ASP A 92 -8.49 -7.88 -17.46
N LEU A 93 -7.26 -7.43 -17.72
CA LEU A 93 -6.59 -6.40 -16.91
C LEU A 93 -7.34 -5.07 -16.90
N VAL A 94 -8.00 -4.71 -18.01
CA VAL A 94 -8.75 -3.45 -18.11
C VAL A 94 -9.97 -3.48 -17.18
N ILE A 95 -10.66 -4.63 -17.11
CA ILE A 95 -11.78 -4.84 -16.18
C ILE A 95 -11.30 -4.75 -14.73
N LYS A 96 -10.17 -5.42 -14.39
CA LYS A 96 -9.56 -5.34 -13.04
C LYS A 96 -9.26 -3.89 -12.65
N LYS A 97 -8.61 -3.12 -13.54
CA LYS A 97 -8.25 -1.71 -13.29
C LYS A 97 -9.50 -0.84 -13.08
N LYS A 98 -10.53 -1.01 -13.91
CA LYS A 98 -11.80 -0.27 -13.76
C LYS A 98 -12.55 -0.63 -12.49
N ALA A 99 -12.58 -1.91 -12.11
CA ALA A 99 -13.16 -2.35 -10.86
C ALA A 99 -12.42 -1.77 -9.64
N LEU A 100 -11.09 -1.74 -9.69
CA LEU A 100 -10.24 -1.14 -8.64
C LEU A 100 -10.51 0.36 -8.49
N ASP A 101 -10.61 1.10 -9.59
CA ASP A 101 -10.94 2.52 -9.58
C ASP A 101 -12.30 2.79 -8.96
N LEU A 102 -13.29 1.95 -9.31
CA LEU A 102 -14.63 2.05 -8.74
C LEU A 102 -14.64 1.73 -7.24
N LEU A 103 -13.93 0.66 -6.82
CA LEU A 103 -13.78 0.31 -5.40
C LEU A 103 -13.11 1.44 -4.60
N TYR A 104 -12.05 2.04 -5.16
CA TYR A 104 -11.43 3.20 -4.55
C TYR A 104 -12.42 4.37 -4.38
N LYS A 105 -13.24 4.62 -5.41
CA LYS A 105 -14.23 5.71 -5.39
C LYS A 105 -15.35 5.49 -4.36
N ILE A 106 -15.76 4.25 -4.11
CA ILE A 106 -16.76 3.90 -3.09
C ILE A 106 -16.15 3.70 -1.69
N THR A 107 -14.82 3.80 -1.55
CA THR A 107 -14.17 3.67 -0.24
C THR A 107 -14.40 4.91 0.61
N ASN A 108 -14.74 4.70 1.89
CA ASN A 108 -14.89 5.74 2.89
C ASN A 108 -14.44 5.22 4.28
N GLN A 109 -14.48 6.06 5.31
CA GLN A 109 -14.07 5.68 6.67
C GLN A 109 -14.83 4.47 7.25
N SER A 110 -16.08 4.24 6.83
CA SER A 110 -16.90 3.15 7.37
C SER A 110 -16.59 1.78 6.77
N ASN A 111 -16.10 1.73 5.51
CA ASN A 111 -15.89 0.48 4.78
C ASN A 111 -14.43 0.21 4.40
N VAL A 112 -13.52 1.15 4.65
CA VAL A 112 -12.10 1.04 4.27
C VAL A 112 -11.46 -0.24 4.80
N LYS A 113 -11.74 -0.66 6.03
CA LYS A 113 -11.19 -1.89 6.61
C LYS A 113 -11.60 -3.14 5.82
N SER A 114 -12.86 -3.23 5.43
CA SER A 114 -13.39 -4.35 4.66
C SER A 114 -12.80 -4.38 3.25
N ILE A 115 -12.85 -3.24 2.55
CA ILE A 115 -12.34 -3.15 1.17
C ILE A 115 -10.84 -3.42 1.13
N VAL A 116 -10.06 -2.77 1.98
CA VAL A 116 -8.59 -2.94 2.01
C VAL A 116 -8.20 -4.37 2.34
N LYS A 117 -8.93 -5.05 3.26
CA LYS A 117 -8.68 -6.47 3.55
C LYS A 117 -8.86 -7.34 2.30
N GLU A 118 -9.92 -7.11 1.52
CA GLU A 118 -10.15 -7.81 0.26
C GLU A 118 -9.07 -7.49 -0.78
N LEU A 119 -8.70 -6.20 -0.94
CA LEU A 119 -7.66 -5.78 -1.87
C LEU A 119 -6.29 -6.39 -1.54
N ILE A 120 -5.93 -6.50 -0.25
CA ILE A 120 -4.69 -7.17 0.17
C ILE A 120 -4.72 -8.68 -0.16
N ASN A 121 -5.88 -9.34 -0.03
CA ASN A 121 -6.00 -10.74 -0.43
C ASN A 121 -5.78 -10.90 -1.95
N PHE A 122 -6.25 -9.97 -2.76
CA PHE A 122 -5.97 -9.95 -4.21
C PHE A 122 -4.52 -9.63 -4.53
N LEU A 123 -3.85 -8.82 -3.71
CA LEU A 123 -2.44 -8.48 -3.90
C LEU A 123 -1.53 -9.72 -3.86
N LEU A 124 -1.89 -10.74 -3.07
CA LEU A 124 -1.16 -12.01 -2.97
C LEU A 124 -1.14 -12.80 -4.28
N SER A 125 -2.20 -12.70 -5.09
CA SER A 125 -2.38 -13.45 -6.34
C SER A 125 -2.31 -12.59 -7.60
N ALA A 126 -2.04 -11.29 -7.45
CA ALA A 126 -2.03 -10.35 -8.56
C ALA A 126 -0.77 -10.48 -9.44
N ASP A 127 -0.95 -10.29 -10.75
CA ASP A 127 0.16 -10.18 -11.69
C ASP A 127 0.98 -8.90 -11.44
N ASN A 128 2.27 -8.91 -11.77
CA ASN A 128 3.18 -7.79 -11.48
C ASN A 128 2.70 -6.44 -12.05
N GLU A 129 2.08 -6.44 -13.22
CA GLU A 129 1.53 -5.20 -13.81
C GLU A 129 0.38 -4.65 -12.96
N PHE A 130 -0.49 -5.53 -12.44
CA PHE A 130 -1.62 -5.13 -11.61
C PHE A 130 -1.20 -4.83 -10.17
N LYS A 131 -0.17 -5.53 -9.63
CA LYS A 131 0.38 -5.29 -8.28
C LYS A 131 0.74 -3.83 -8.06
N LYS A 132 1.40 -3.20 -9.06
CA LYS A 132 1.81 -1.79 -8.96
C LYS A 132 0.62 -0.86 -8.75
N GLU A 133 -0.42 -1.01 -9.55
CA GLU A 133 -1.59 -0.14 -9.46
C GLU A 133 -2.40 -0.44 -8.19
N LEU A 134 -2.58 -1.71 -7.88
CA LEU A 134 -3.31 -2.18 -6.68
C LEU A 134 -2.64 -1.68 -5.40
N SER A 135 -1.32 -1.85 -5.24
CA SER A 135 -0.57 -1.39 -4.07
C SER A 135 -0.70 0.11 -3.86
N ASN A 136 -0.54 0.89 -4.92
CA ASN A 136 -0.66 2.34 -4.83
C ASN A 136 -2.08 2.79 -4.47
N LYS A 137 -3.13 2.16 -5.04
CA LYS A 137 -4.52 2.45 -4.68
C LYS A 137 -4.85 2.08 -3.24
N ILE A 138 -4.31 0.96 -2.73
CA ILE A 138 -4.45 0.59 -1.31
C ILE A 138 -3.82 1.67 -0.44
N CYS A 139 -2.57 2.08 -0.70
CA CYS A 139 -1.89 3.12 0.07
C CYS A 139 -2.65 4.44 0.05
N MET A 140 -3.14 4.90 -1.12
CA MET A 140 -3.98 6.10 -1.23
C MET A 140 -5.27 6.00 -0.40
N ALA A 141 -5.94 4.83 -0.41
CA ALA A 141 -7.17 4.63 0.36
C ALA A 141 -6.89 4.62 1.87
N VAL A 142 -5.78 4.01 2.28
CA VAL A 142 -5.34 3.96 3.68
C VAL A 142 -4.96 5.36 4.17
N GLU A 143 -4.19 6.11 3.41
CA GLU A 143 -3.80 7.48 3.77
C GLU A 143 -5.02 8.38 3.99
N LYS A 144 -5.99 8.30 3.08
CA LYS A 144 -7.17 9.17 3.11
C LYS A 144 -8.22 8.79 4.17
N TYR A 145 -8.39 7.50 4.43
CA TYR A 145 -9.52 6.98 5.19
C TYR A 145 -9.15 6.13 6.41
N ALA A 146 -7.86 6.06 6.80
CA ALA A 146 -7.44 5.27 7.96
C ALA A 146 -8.22 5.66 9.23
N PRO A 147 -8.84 4.70 9.92
CA PRO A 147 -9.63 4.98 11.12
C PRO A 147 -8.75 5.35 12.32
N ASN A 148 -7.51 4.85 12.35
CA ASN A 148 -6.49 5.20 13.33
C ASN A 148 -5.08 4.99 12.78
N LYS A 149 -4.09 5.65 13.38
CA LYS A 149 -2.70 5.61 12.94
C LYS A 149 -2.07 4.21 13.05
N LYS A 150 -2.44 3.42 14.06
CA LYS A 150 -1.94 2.05 14.24
C LYS A 150 -2.37 1.16 13.08
N TRP A 151 -3.63 1.19 12.69
CA TRP A 151 -4.14 0.45 11.54
C TRP A 151 -3.48 0.91 10.23
N HIS A 152 -3.19 2.22 10.10
CA HIS A 152 -2.43 2.76 8.97
C HIS A 152 -1.05 2.09 8.86
N VAL A 153 -0.26 2.13 9.94
CA VAL A 153 1.06 1.50 10.01
C VAL A 153 0.98 0.01 9.65
N ASP A 154 0.06 -0.73 10.26
CA ASP A 154 -0.13 -2.16 10.03
C ASP A 154 -0.42 -2.49 8.58
N THR A 155 -1.28 -1.70 7.97
CA THR A 155 -1.75 -1.95 6.62
C THR A 155 -0.65 -1.63 5.60
N VAL A 156 0.04 -0.49 5.75
CA VAL A 156 1.11 -0.11 4.82
C VAL A 156 2.30 -1.05 4.95
N ILE A 157 2.73 -1.44 6.16
CA ILE A 157 3.78 -2.45 6.35
C ILE A 157 3.41 -3.74 5.60
N LYS A 158 2.16 -4.22 5.75
CA LYS A 158 1.70 -5.42 5.05
C LYS A 158 1.71 -5.26 3.53
N VAL A 159 1.34 -4.10 3.01
CA VAL A 159 1.43 -3.82 1.57
C VAL A 159 2.87 -3.78 1.10
N LEU A 160 3.78 -3.16 1.85
CA LEU A 160 5.20 -3.11 1.53
C LEU A 160 5.85 -4.50 1.48
N THR A 161 5.43 -5.44 2.33
CA THR A 161 5.94 -6.83 2.31
C THR A 161 5.41 -7.64 1.13
N LEU A 162 4.25 -7.30 0.56
CA LEU A 162 3.60 -8.06 -0.50
C LEU A 162 3.78 -7.47 -1.91
N SER A 163 4.19 -6.22 -2.00
CA SER A 163 4.19 -5.44 -3.24
C SER A 163 5.43 -5.62 -4.13
N GLU A 164 6.43 -6.36 -3.68
CA GLU A 164 7.68 -6.61 -4.45
C GLU A 164 8.36 -5.31 -4.95
N GLY A 165 8.33 -4.26 -4.16
CA GLY A 165 8.95 -2.97 -4.48
C GLY A 165 8.13 -2.08 -5.43
N HIS A 166 6.87 -2.39 -5.65
CA HIS A 166 5.98 -1.60 -6.54
C HIS A 166 5.29 -0.40 -5.86
N VAL A 167 5.46 -0.21 -4.55
CA VAL A 167 4.93 0.96 -3.83
C VAL A 167 5.80 2.19 -4.12
N ARG A 168 5.16 3.33 -4.32
CA ARG A 168 5.86 4.61 -4.53
C ARG A 168 6.52 5.08 -3.24
N GLU A 169 7.70 5.69 -3.36
CA GLU A 169 8.47 6.22 -2.22
C GLU A 169 7.72 7.29 -1.41
N ASP A 170 6.80 8.02 -2.06
CA ASP A 170 5.99 9.04 -1.38
C ASP A 170 5.21 8.44 -0.19
N PHE A 171 4.64 7.23 -0.35
CA PHE A 171 3.87 6.57 0.72
C PHE A 171 4.77 6.12 1.87
N ILE A 172 6.02 5.73 1.59
CA ILE A 172 7.00 5.39 2.62
C ILE A 172 7.36 6.65 3.42
N SER A 173 7.64 7.75 2.73
CA SER A 173 7.97 9.04 3.35
C SER A 173 6.82 9.61 4.19
N GLN A 174 5.58 9.46 3.71
CA GLN A 174 4.38 9.85 4.46
C GLN A 174 4.19 8.99 5.71
N LEU A 175 4.39 7.66 5.60
CA LEU A 175 4.31 6.75 6.74
C LEU A 175 5.37 7.10 7.79
N ILE A 176 6.61 7.36 7.36
CA ILE A 176 7.69 7.84 8.23
C ILE A 176 7.25 9.10 8.97
N THR A 177 6.67 10.07 8.28
CA THR A 177 6.20 11.32 8.89
C THR A 177 5.10 11.08 9.92
N VAL A 178 4.13 10.19 9.63
CA VAL A 178 3.06 9.81 10.57
C VAL A 178 3.63 9.16 11.83
N ILE A 179 4.62 8.27 11.67
CA ILE A 179 5.27 7.60 12.81
C ILE A 179 6.10 8.60 13.60
N ALA A 180 6.97 9.39 12.96
CA ALA A 180 7.85 10.36 13.61
C ALA A 180 7.08 11.40 14.44
N THR A 181 5.90 11.82 13.97
CA THR A 181 5.05 12.79 14.67
C THR A 181 4.17 12.17 15.77
N THR A 182 4.26 10.85 16.02
CA THR A 182 3.39 10.15 16.96
C THR A 182 4.20 9.29 17.93
N PRO A 183 4.68 9.84 19.07
CA PRO A 183 5.55 9.13 20.01
C PRO A 183 4.99 7.79 20.50
N ASP A 184 3.68 7.70 20.74
CA ASP A 184 3.02 6.48 21.22
C ASP A 184 3.13 5.30 20.24
N LEU A 185 3.47 5.57 18.97
CA LEU A 185 3.61 4.55 17.94
C LEU A 185 5.07 4.13 17.70
N HIS A 186 6.07 4.87 18.19
CA HIS A 186 7.48 4.62 17.87
C HIS A 186 7.86 3.17 18.17
N GLN A 187 7.65 2.71 19.40
CA GLN A 187 7.98 1.37 19.84
C GLN A 187 7.24 0.29 19.02
N TYR A 188 5.95 0.47 18.81
CA TYR A 188 5.15 -0.47 18.04
C TYR A 188 5.61 -0.56 16.58
N ALA A 189 5.84 0.60 15.97
CA ALA A 189 6.22 0.70 14.56
C ALA A 189 7.62 0.14 14.30
N VAL A 190 8.61 0.47 15.16
CA VAL A 190 9.98 -0.03 15.00
C VAL A 190 10.05 -1.53 15.16
N THR A 191 9.36 -2.10 16.16
CA THR A 191 9.31 -3.54 16.39
C THR A 191 8.71 -4.27 15.18
N LYS A 192 7.56 -3.79 14.70
CA LYS A 192 6.85 -4.42 13.58
C LYS A 192 7.63 -4.31 12.27
N ALA A 193 8.22 -3.14 12.01
CA ALA A 193 9.03 -2.94 10.81
C ALA A 193 10.32 -3.74 10.85
N TYR A 194 10.97 -3.89 12.02
CA TYR A 194 12.17 -4.69 12.20
C TYR A 194 11.94 -6.16 11.82
N TYR A 195 10.91 -6.80 12.37
CA TYR A 195 10.60 -8.19 12.03
C TYR A 195 10.16 -8.34 10.59
N ALA A 196 9.31 -7.44 10.08
CA ALA A 196 8.90 -7.47 8.68
C ALA A 196 10.08 -7.30 7.71
N MET A 197 11.05 -6.45 8.04
CA MET A 197 12.29 -6.27 7.29
C MET A 197 13.19 -7.50 7.37
N LYS A 198 13.39 -8.06 8.57
CA LYS A 198 14.22 -9.26 8.80
C LYS A 198 13.74 -10.46 7.99
N ASP A 199 12.42 -10.64 7.87
CA ASP A 199 11.80 -11.72 7.11
C ASP A 199 11.79 -11.45 5.58
N ASN A 200 11.97 -10.19 5.15
CA ASN A 200 11.82 -9.77 3.75
C ASN A 200 12.95 -8.86 3.26
N LEU A 201 14.21 -9.29 3.41
CA LEU A 201 15.40 -8.50 3.04
C LEU A 201 15.46 -8.11 1.56
N ASN A 202 14.72 -8.80 0.70
CA ASN A 202 14.67 -8.53 -0.74
C ASN A 202 13.66 -7.44 -1.13
N GLN A 203 12.79 -7.04 -0.20
CA GLN A 203 11.69 -6.09 -0.47
C GLN A 203 12.14 -4.66 -0.17
N ILE A 204 12.51 -3.91 -1.21
CA ILE A 204 13.08 -2.56 -1.10
C ILE A 204 12.27 -1.66 -0.16
N GLY A 205 10.94 -1.61 -0.32
CA GLY A 205 10.11 -0.68 0.45
C GLY A 205 10.08 -0.95 1.95
N ILE A 206 10.00 -2.23 2.37
CA ILE A 206 9.99 -2.57 3.80
C ILE A 206 11.38 -2.45 4.40
N VAL A 207 12.44 -2.76 3.63
CA VAL A 207 13.84 -2.57 4.06
C VAL A 207 14.13 -1.09 4.28
N GLN A 208 13.74 -0.22 3.34
CA GLN A 208 13.89 1.22 3.47
C GLN A 208 13.20 1.78 4.72
N LEU A 209 11.94 1.39 4.95
CA LEU A 209 11.20 1.77 6.15
C LEU A 209 11.86 1.24 7.43
N GLY A 210 12.21 -0.04 7.45
CA GLY A 210 12.79 -0.71 8.61
C GLY A 210 14.15 -0.12 9.00
N VAL A 211 15.04 0.07 8.02
CA VAL A 211 16.35 0.69 8.22
C VAL A 211 16.22 2.09 8.83
N TRP A 212 15.30 2.91 8.32
CA TRP A 212 15.07 4.24 8.87
C TRP A 212 14.56 4.19 10.31
N LEU A 213 13.52 3.36 10.58
CA LEU A 213 12.92 3.26 11.90
C LEU A 213 13.89 2.73 12.95
N VAL A 214 14.71 1.72 12.60
CA VAL A 214 15.73 1.18 13.51
C VAL A 214 16.82 2.23 13.76
N GLY A 215 17.23 3.00 12.75
CA GLY A 215 18.18 4.09 12.92
C GLY A 215 17.69 5.18 13.89
N GLU A 216 16.38 5.49 13.88
CA GLU A 216 15.80 6.52 14.75
C GLU A 216 15.39 5.98 16.14
N PHE A 217 14.89 4.76 16.23
CA PHE A 217 14.26 4.21 17.43
C PHE A 217 14.83 2.88 17.87
N GLY A 218 16.01 2.45 17.38
CA GLY A 218 16.60 1.14 17.66
C GLY A 218 16.85 0.86 19.14
N GLU A 219 17.09 1.89 19.95
CA GLU A 219 17.20 1.76 21.40
C GLU A 219 15.95 1.13 22.06
N MET A 220 14.76 1.36 21.48
CA MET A 220 13.51 0.80 21.97
C MET A 220 13.39 -0.69 21.73
N LEU A 221 14.13 -1.26 20.78
CA LEU A 221 14.19 -2.71 20.54
C LEU A 221 15.06 -3.40 21.61
N VAL A 222 16.19 -2.77 21.96
CA VAL A 222 17.17 -3.33 22.89
C VAL A 222 16.69 -3.25 24.35
N ASN A 223 15.99 -2.17 24.71
CA ASN A 223 15.53 -1.93 26.08
C ASN A 223 14.38 -2.83 26.54
N GLY A 224 13.95 -3.84 25.76
CA GLY A 224 12.93 -4.81 26.14
C GLY A 224 11.53 -4.23 26.40
N SER A 225 11.28 -3.00 25.96
CA SER A 225 9.98 -2.35 26.15
C SER A 225 8.94 -2.85 25.15
N ALA A 226 9.37 -3.48 24.05
CA ALA A 226 8.50 -4.05 23.03
C ALA A 226 7.85 -5.35 23.52
N LYS A 227 6.59 -5.57 23.13
CA LYS A 227 5.87 -6.82 23.39
C LYS A 227 5.45 -7.45 22.09
N ASP A 228 5.56 -8.78 22.00
CA ASP A 228 5.02 -9.55 20.91
C ASP A 228 3.46 -9.55 20.93
N PRO A 229 2.79 -10.10 19.92
CA PRO A 229 1.35 -10.23 19.91
C PRO A 229 0.80 -11.03 21.10
N ASP A 230 1.62 -11.90 21.72
CA ASP A 230 1.27 -12.74 22.85
C ASP A 230 1.58 -12.06 24.21
N GLY A 231 2.14 -10.84 24.18
CA GLY A 231 2.40 -10.01 25.35
C GLY A 231 3.74 -10.25 26.04
N ASN A 232 4.62 -11.11 25.48
CA ASN A 232 5.96 -11.34 26.02
C ASN A 232 6.91 -10.19 25.67
N PRO A 233 7.83 -9.80 26.55
CA PRO A 233 8.81 -8.77 26.21
C PRO A 233 9.73 -9.26 25.10
N ILE A 234 9.84 -8.48 24.04
CA ILE A 234 10.79 -8.69 22.96
C ILE A 234 12.06 -7.91 23.31
N VAL A 235 13.16 -8.59 23.48
CA VAL A 235 14.49 -8.00 23.62
C VAL A 235 15.28 -8.44 22.41
N VAL A 236 15.68 -7.47 21.57
CA VAL A 236 16.58 -7.70 20.43
C VAL A 236 17.98 -7.34 20.89
N ASP A 237 18.93 -8.24 20.69
CA ASP A 237 20.33 -7.95 21.03
C ASP A 237 20.93 -6.96 20.01
N GLU A 238 21.84 -6.11 20.48
CA GLU A 238 22.57 -5.17 19.63
C GLU A 238 23.33 -5.90 18.51
N GLU A 239 23.86 -7.10 18.80
CA GLU A 239 24.54 -7.91 17.80
C GLU A 239 23.59 -8.43 16.71
N GLU A 240 22.38 -8.80 17.07
CA GLU A 240 21.35 -9.23 16.14
C GLU A 240 20.95 -8.10 15.16
N ILE A 241 20.84 -6.86 15.67
CA ILE A 241 20.59 -5.68 14.82
C ILE A 241 21.73 -5.53 13.80
N MET A 242 22.97 -5.64 14.24
CA MET A 242 24.13 -5.51 13.36
C MET A 242 24.17 -6.59 12.29
N GLU A 243 23.89 -7.85 12.64
CA GLU A 243 23.82 -8.96 11.66
C GLU A 243 22.75 -8.70 10.58
N VAL A 244 21.60 -8.13 10.97
CA VAL A 244 20.55 -7.79 10.01
C VAL A 244 21.03 -6.69 9.04
N TYR A 245 21.72 -5.65 9.54
CA TYR A 245 22.28 -4.62 8.69
C TYR A 245 23.36 -5.14 7.74
N GLU A 246 24.25 -6.01 8.22
CA GLU A 246 25.27 -6.67 7.38
C GLU A 246 24.60 -7.46 6.25
N LYS A 247 23.59 -8.27 6.54
CA LYS A 247 22.83 -9.03 5.53
C LYS A 247 22.13 -8.10 4.52
N ILE A 248 21.56 -6.99 4.97
CA ILE A 248 20.94 -5.99 4.08
C ILE A 248 22.00 -5.42 3.14
N LEU A 249 23.12 -4.98 3.67
CA LEU A 249 24.20 -4.39 2.89
C LEU A 249 24.80 -5.38 1.89
N GLU A 250 25.04 -6.63 2.29
CA GLU A 250 25.51 -7.70 1.38
C GLU A 250 24.53 -7.97 0.25
N GLU A 251 23.24 -8.10 0.55
CA GLU A 251 22.19 -8.37 -0.42
C GLU A 251 22.04 -7.23 -1.44
N HIS A 252 22.13 -5.99 -0.96
CA HIS A 252 21.91 -4.81 -1.79
C HIS A 252 23.18 -4.39 -2.57
N ASN A 253 24.38 -4.66 -2.10
CA ASN A 253 25.60 -4.47 -2.87
C ASN A 253 25.63 -5.29 -4.17
N ARG A 254 24.96 -6.44 -4.20
CA ARG A 254 24.90 -7.31 -5.38
C ARG A 254 23.90 -6.85 -6.44
N LYS A 255 22.95 -5.97 -6.10
CA LYS A 255 21.79 -5.62 -6.96
C LYS A 255 21.94 -4.37 -7.83
N GLY A 256 23.00 -3.58 -7.64
CA GLY A 256 23.29 -2.38 -8.44
C GLY A 256 22.44 -1.16 -8.10
N GLU A 257 22.33 -0.21 -9.03
CA GLU A 257 21.81 1.17 -8.79
C GLU A 257 20.49 1.29 -8.03
N ARG A 258 19.55 0.37 -8.17
CA ARG A 258 18.28 0.40 -7.42
C ARG A 258 18.46 0.19 -5.92
N SER A 259 19.58 -0.35 -5.51
CA SER A 259 19.90 -0.65 -4.11
C SER A 259 20.76 0.43 -3.45
N ASP A 260 21.33 1.34 -4.22
CA ASP A 260 22.19 2.41 -3.71
C ASP A 260 21.47 3.29 -2.68
N THR A 261 20.19 3.57 -2.91
CA THR A 261 19.36 4.32 -1.95
C THR A 261 19.29 3.61 -0.60
N ILE A 262 19.16 2.27 -0.57
CA ILE A 262 19.11 1.50 0.69
C ILE A 262 20.45 1.56 1.40
N ILE A 263 21.56 1.45 0.65
CA ILE A 263 22.90 1.56 1.22
C ILE A 263 23.09 2.94 1.87
N CYS A 264 22.71 4.01 1.18
CA CYS A 264 22.73 5.37 1.74
C CYS A 264 21.92 5.49 3.03
N TRP A 265 20.74 4.90 3.08
CA TRP A 265 19.89 4.93 4.27
C TRP A 265 20.47 4.08 5.40
N ALA A 266 21.04 2.92 5.07
CA ALA A 266 21.69 2.02 6.03
C ALA A 266 22.91 2.68 6.68
N LEU A 267 23.80 3.31 5.90
CA LEU A 267 24.95 4.04 6.44
C LEU A 267 24.50 5.18 7.38
N THR A 268 23.46 5.93 6.97
CA THR A 268 22.90 6.99 7.81
C THR A 268 22.29 6.44 9.10
N ALA A 269 21.58 5.32 9.04
CA ALA A 269 20.99 4.68 10.20
C ALA A 269 22.07 4.11 11.14
N LEU A 270 23.12 3.48 10.60
CA LEU A 270 24.23 2.97 11.38
C LEU A 270 24.96 4.08 12.13
N SER A 271 25.19 5.25 11.49
CA SER A 271 25.81 6.38 12.16
C SER A 271 24.95 6.93 13.33
N LYS A 272 23.62 6.93 13.20
CA LYS A 272 22.71 7.32 14.29
C LYS A 272 22.68 6.28 15.42
N LEU A 273 22.77 4.99 15.08
CA LEU A 273 22.78 3.92 16.07
C LEU A 273 24.01 3.98 16.98
N THR A 274 25.17 4.45 16.50
CA THR A 274 26.38 4.59 17.35
C THR A 274 26.19 5.55 18.52
N ILE A 275 25.34 6.57 18.36
CA ILE A 275 25.02 7.52 19.42
C ILE A 275 24.10 6.88 20.47
N ARG A 276 23.22 5.97 20.03
CA ARG A 276 22.18 5.35 20.85
C ARG A 276 22.63 4.05 21.51
N LEU A 277 23.48 3.28 20.83
CA LEU A 277 23.96 1.95 21.24
C LEU A 277 25.49 2.00 21.35
N LYS A 278 25.99 1.90 22.58
CA LYS A 278 27.44 2.14 22.85
C LYS A 278 28.35 0.99 22.45
N THR A 279 27.85 -0.25 22.36
CA THR A 279 28.68 -1.44 22.15
C THR A 279 29.04 -1.65 20.67
N ILE A 280 28.24 -1.14 19.74
CA ILE A 280 28.35 -1.41 18.31
C ILE A 280 29.35 -0.48 17.56
N HIS A 281 29.86 0.56 18.20
CA HIS A 281 30.67 1.62 17.56
C HIS A 281 31.81 1.07 16.68
N LYS A 282 32.58 0.09 17.18
CA LYS A 282 33.70 -0.50 16.41
C LYS A 282 33.23 -1.28 15.19
N LYS A 283 32.11 -2.01 15.31
CA LYS A 283 31.53 -2.79 14.19
C LYS A 283 31.01 -1.84 13.12
N VAL A 284 30.23 -0.82 13.52
CA VAL A 284 29.69 0.20 12.60
C VAL A 284 30.83 0.90 11.84
N ARG A 285 31.89 1.32 12.55
CA ARG A 285 33.06 1.91 11.90
C ARG A 285 33.63 1.02 10.81
N ALA A 286 33.88 -0.26 11.12
CA ALA A 286 34.43 -1.23 10.17
C ALA A 286 33.53 -1.46 8.94
N ILE A 287 32.20 -1.39 9.14
CA ILE A 287 31.24 -1.49 8.03
C ILE A 287 31.32 -0.24 7.15
N ILE A 288 31.24 0.96 7.74
CA ILE A 288 31.28 2.22 6.98
C ILE A 288 32.59 2.37 6.19
N GLU A 289 33.71 1.94 6.75
CA GLU A 289 35.03 2.00 6.11
C GLU A 289 35.07 1.26 4.78
N GLN A 290 34.31 0.17 4.62
CA GLN A 290 34.22 -0.61 3.38
C GLN A 290 33.60 0.18 2.21
N TYR A 291 32.90 1.28 2.48
CA TYR A 291 32.22 2.10 1.49
C TYR A 291 32.95 3.39 1.12
N THR A 292 34.13 3.63 1.66
CA THR A 292 34.94 4.83 1.37
C THR A 292 35.46 4.92 -0.07
N ASP A 293 35.62 3.78 -0.71
CA ASP A 293 36.04 3.66 -2.12
C ASP A 293 34.90 3.20 -3.05
N HIS A 294 33.65 3.39 -2.64
CA HIS A 294 32.50 2.96 -3.43
C HIS A 294 32.36 3.77 -4.72
N MET A 295 31.97 3.11 -5.83
CA MET A 295 31.83 3.75 -7.15
C MET A 295 30.75 4.84 -7.20
N ASN A 296 29.67 4.69 -6.41
CA ASN A 296 28.65 5.72 -6.28
C ASN A 296 29.14 6.83 -5.34
N VAL A 297 29.24 8.05 -5.88
CA VAL A 297 29.76 9.24 -5.17
C VAL A 297 28.99 9.57 -3.90
N GLU A 298 27.67 9.40 -3.91
CA GLU A 298 26.83 9.68 -2.74
C GLU A 298 27.10 8.73 -1.58
N ILE A 299 27.30 7.42 -1.89
CA ILE A 299 27.65 6.40 -0.88
C ILE A 299 29.05 6.69 -0.34
N GLN A 300 30.01 6.95 -1.22
CA GLN A 300 31.39 7.27 -0.86
C GLN A 300 31.45 8.50 0.04
N GLN A 301 30.78 9.59 -0.35
CA GLN A 301 30.77 10.83 0.41
C GLN A 301 30.22 10.61 1.82
N ARG A 302 29.06 9.92 1.94
CA ARG A 302 28.44 9.62 3.25
C ARG A 302 29.38 8.79 4.11
N ALA A 303 30.01 7.76 3.55
CA ALA A 303 30.96 6.92 4.28
C ALA A 303 32.12 7.74 4.84
N CYS A 304 32.74 8.58 4.01
CA CYS A 304 33.85 9.43 4.43
C CYS A 304 33.44 10.44 5.51
N GLU A 305 32.29 11.10 5.34
CA GLU A 305 31.75 12.08 6.31
C GLU A 305 31.41 11.42 7.64
N PHE A 306 30.74 10.27 7.62
CA PHE A 306 30.37 9.55 8.84
C PHE A 306 31.57 8.99 9.57
N LEU A 307 32.63 8.51 8.88
CA LEU A 307 33.87 8.12 9.53
C LEU A 307 34.53 9.29 10.26
N GLN A 308 34.56 10.47 9.63
CA GLN A 308 35.11 11.68 10.29
C GLN A 308 34.29 12.10 11.51
N LEU A 309 32.97 11.93 11.47
CA LEU A 309 32.11 12.17 12.62
C LEU A 309 32.36 11.18 13.75
N LEU A 310 32.57 9.88 13.41
CA LEU A 310 32.86 8.85 14.41
C LEU A 310 34.26 8.97 15.03
N ASP A 311 35.23 9.57 14.29
CA ASP A 311 36.61 9.76 14.77
C ASP A 311 36.77 11.00 15.66
N LYS A 312 35.87 11.96 15.55
CA LYS A 312 35.82 13.10 16.44
C LYS A 312 34.82 12.77 17.54
N ASP A 313 35.33 12.48 18.73
CA ASP A 313 34.49 12.45 19.95
C ASP A 313 33.81 13.84 20.10
N TRP A 314 32.66 13.96 19.47
CA TRP A 314 31.81 15.13 19.71
C TRP A 314 31.02 14.82 20.98
N ASP A 315 31.53 15.36 22.13
CA ASP A 315 30.83 15.47 23.41
C ASP A 315 29.58 16.37 23.32
#